data_fba7e8a1d1aa10781072946d27f65f85
#
_entry.id   fba7e8a1d1aa10781072946d27f65f85
#
_cell.length_a   1.000
_cell.length_b   1.000
_cell.length_c   1.000
_cell.angle_alpha   90.00
_cell.angle_beta   90.00
_cell.angle_gamma   90.00
#
_symmetry.space_group_name_H-M   'P 1'
#
loop_
_entity.id
_entity.type
_entity.pdbx_description
1 polymer ?
#
loop_
_entity_poly.entity_id
_entity_poly.type
_entity_poly.pdbx_seq_one_letter_code
_entity_poly.pdbx_strand_id
1 'polypeptide(L)'
;MSDTPKSLRVLFCGAVLQNFFDLPSSEIGKVWAATGEMLKGIRDLPGVTVLGTIDDDETMVGTSPNGWPWTFYILADVPCRATAVAACNLFRTIEIGEHRLWKYIRVEARIGRELVIPA
;
A
#
# COMPACT_ATOMS: atom_id res chain seq x y z
N MET A 1 21.28 -28.14 -0.88
CA MET A 1 21.06 -26.79 -0.36
C MET A 1 20.23 -26.02 -1.37
N SER A 2 19.21 -25.34 -0.89
CA SER A 2 18.35 -24.56 -1.77
C SER A 2 18.96 -23.19 -2.03
N ASP A 3 19.08 -22.81 -3.29
CA ASP A 3 19.53 -21.50 -3.69
C ASP A 3 18.37 -20.54 -3.91
N THR A 4 17.16 -20.93 -3.46
CA THR A 4 15.98 -20.07 -3.59
C THR A 4 16.16 -18.80 -2.74
N PRO A 5 16.12 -17.62 -3.35
CA PRO A 5 16.19 -16.37 -2.57
C PRO A 5 15.07 -16.30 -1.55
N LYS A 6 15.40 -15.83 -0.36
CA LYS A 6 14.37 -15.59 0.66
C LYS A 6 13.51 -14.43 0.20
N SER A 7 12.19 -14.59 0.34
CA SER A 7 11.29 -13.49 0.11
C SER A 7 11.54 -12.35 1.11
N LEU A 8 11.18 -11.16 0.71
CA LEU A 8 11.21 -9.99 1.58
C LEU A 8 9.83 -9.78 2.16
N ARG A 9 9.79 -9.37 3.42
CA ARG A 9 8.55 -8.95 4.04
C ARG A 9 8.40 -7.46 3.87
N VAL A 10 7.25 -7.02 3.35
CA VAL A 10 7.01 -5.62 3.04
C VAL A 10 5.71 -5.17 3.69
N LEU A 11 5.77 -4.01 4.34
CA LEU A 11 4.58 -3.31 4.80
C LEU A 11 4.36 -2.12 3.87
N PHE A 12 3.28 -2.19 3.08
CA PHE A 12 2.85 -1.05 2.28
C PHE A 12 1.93 -0.20 3.12
N CYS A 13 2.28 1.07 3.31
CA CYS A 13 1.48 2.04 4.04
C CYS A 13 0.90 3.03 3.05
N GLY A 14 -0.41 3.19 3.07
CA GLY A 14 -1.11 4.14 2.20
C GLY A 14 -1.78 5.23 3.00
N ALA A 15 -1.83 6.43 2.44
CA ALA A 15 -2.48 7.57 3.07
C ALA A 15 -3.31 8.33 2.05
N VAL A 16 -4.52 8.68 2.44
CA VAL A 16 -5.40 9.52 1.64
C VAL A 16 -4.98 10.97 1.82
N LEU A 17 -4.74 11.66 0.72
CA LEU A 17 -4.29 13.06 0.73
C LEU A 17 -5.47 14.03 0.72
N GLN A 18 -5.21 15.28 1.11
CA GLN A 18 -6.23 16.33 1.13
C GLN A 18 -6.90 16.50 -0.24
N ASN A 19 -6.17 16.30 -1.32
CA ASN A 19 -6.71 16.42 -2.68
C ASN A 19 -7.93 15.53 -2.90
N PHE A 20 -7.98 14.36 -2.28
CA PHE A 20 -9.14 13.49 -2.34
C PHE A 20 -10.36 14.14 -1.67
N PHE A 21 -10.15 14.72 -0.49
CA PHE A 21 -11.25 15.34 0.28
C PHE A 21 -11.76 16.61 -0.38
N ASP A 22 -10.95 17.24 -1.24
CA ASP A 22 -11.34 18.45 -1.97
C ASP A 22 -12.13 18.16 -3.24
N LEU A 23 -12.29 16.88 -3.60
CA LEU A 23 -13.02 16.49 -4.81
C LEU A 23 -14.53 16.69 -4.65
N PRO A 24 -15.21 17.08 -5.75
CA PRO A 24 -16.67 17.00 -5.77
C PRO A 24 -17.12 15.55 -5.55
N SER A 25 -18.26 15.36 -4.88
CA SER A 25 -18.76 14.03 -4.57
C SER A 25 -18.93 13.15 -5.82
N SER A 26 -19.18 13.75 -6.98
CA SER A 26 -19.31 13.03 -8.26
C SER A 26 -17.98 12.38 -8.71
N GLU A 27 -16.83 12.82 -8.19
CA GLU A 27 -15.51 12.33 -8.58
C GLU A 27 -14.92 11.33 -7.58
N ILE A 28 -15.46 11.26 -6.37
CA ILE A 28 -14.92 10.39 -5.31
C ILE A 28 -14.94 8.93 -5.70
N GLY A 29 -16.00 8.47 -6.36
CA GLY A 29 -16.12 7.07 -6.79
C GLY A 29 -15.03 6.63 -7.76
N LYS A 30 -14.53 7.55 -8.58
CA LYS A 30 -13.45 7.25 -9.53
C LYS A 30 -12.14 6.97 -8.80
N VAL A 31 -11.86 7.71 -7.73
CA VAL A 31 -10.66 7.48 -6.91
C VAL A 31 -10.77 6.14 -6.18
N TRP A 32 -11.93 5.81 -5.63
CA TRP A 32 -12.15 4.52 -4.98
C TRP A 32 -12.02 3.35 -5.95
N ALA A 33 -12.53 3.49 -7.18
CA ALA A 33 -12.36 2.47 -8.21
C ALA A 33 -10.88 2.26 -8.57
N ALA A 34 -10.13 3.35 -8.72
CA ALA A 34 -8.70 3.30 -9.00
C ALA A 34 -7.93 2.70 -7.82
N THR A 35 -8.32 3.00 -6.60
CA THR A 35 -7.73 2.41 -5.40
C THR A 35 -7.94 0.90 -5.38
N GLY A 36 -9.14 0.44 -5.69
CA GLY A 36 -9.43 -0.99 -5.79
C GLY A 36 -8.59 -1.68 -6.87
N GLU A 37 -8.39 -1.01 -8.00
CA GLU A 37 -7.52 -1.50 -9.07
C GLU A 37 -6.07 -1.65 -8.60
N MET A 38 -5.57 -0.66 -7.85
CA MET A 38 -4.23 -0.71 -7.27
C MET A 38 -4.09 -1.87 -6.28
N LEU A 39 -5.05 -2.06 -5.38
CA LEU A 39 -5.01 -3.14 -4.40
C LEU A 39 -4.97 -4.51 -5.08
N LYS A 40 -5.82 -4.71 -6.09
CA LYS A 40 -5.79 -5.94 -6.89
C LYS A 40 -4.46 -6.10 -7.63
N GLY A 41 -3.94 -5.00 -8.18
CA GLY A 41 -2.68 -5.01 -8.90
C GLY A 41 -1.51 -5.43 -8.04
N ILE A 42 -1.45 -4.98 -6.78
CA ILE A 42 -0.42 -5.41 -5.83
C ILE A 42 -0.56 -6.90 -5.55
N ARG A 43 -1.77 -7.36 -5.24
CA ARG A 43 -2.03 -8.78 -4.97
C ARG A 43 -1.60 -9.67 -6.13
N ASP A 44 -1.83 -9.22 -7.33
CA ASP A 44 -1.65 -10.03 -8.55
C ASP A 44 -0.24 -9.91 -9.14
N LEU A 45 0.65 -9.11 -8.57
CA LEU A 45 2.06 -9.11 -9.01
C LEU A 45 2.68 -10.48 -8.82
N PRO A 46 3.52 -10.94 -9.77
CA PRO A 46 4.12 -12.26 -9.67
C PRO A 46 4.90 -12.46 -8.36
N GLY A 47 4.61 -13.55 -7.67
CA GLY A 47 5.31 -13.95 -6.45
C GLY A 47 4.86 -13.22 -5.18
N VAL A 48 3.87 -12.35 -5.25
CA VAL A 48 3.34 -11.66 -4.07
C VAL A 48 2.37 -12.57 -3.32
N THR A 49 2.56 -12.65 -1.99
CA THR A 49 1.62 -13.29 -1.09
C THR A 49 1.17 -12.26 -0.06
N VAL A 50 -0.09 -11.87 -0.12
CA VAL A 50 -0.65 -10.95 0.88
C VAL A 50 -0.92 -11.73 2.15
N LEU A 51 -0.35 -11.26 3.27
CA LEU A 51 -0.47 -11.90 4.57
C LEU A 51 -1.61 -11.29 5.40
N GLY A 52 -1.89 -10.02 5.20
CA GLY A 52 -2.96 -9.34 5.90
C GLY A 52 -3.06 -7.89 5.48
N THR A 53 -4.16 -7.26 5.86
CA THR A 53 -4.44 -5.87 5.57
C THR A 53 -5.08 -5.20 6.76
N ILE A 54 -4.96 -3.89 6.84
CA ILE A 54 -5.69 -3.08 7.83
C ILE A 54 -6.23 -1.86 7.10
N ASP A 55 -7.52 -1.59 7.31
CA ASP A 55 -8.13 -0.32 6.99
C ASP A 55 -8.30 0.41 8.32
N ASP A 56 -7.51 1.47 8.54
CA ASP A 56 -7.39 2.14 9.83
C ASP A 56 -8.49 3.21 9.96
N ASP A 57 -9.71 2.76 10.12
CA ASP A 57 -10.88 3.63 10.25
C ASP A 57 -11.52 3.62 11.65
N GLU A 58 -10.93 2.87 12.60
CA GLU A 58 -11.44 2.83 13.96
C GLU A 58 -10.79 3.91 14.82
N THR A 59 -9.79 3.55 15.58
CA THR A 59 -9.12 4.50 16.46
C THR A 59 -7.67 4.12 16.70
N MET A 60 -6.85 5.11 16.93
CA MET A 60 -5.45 4.91 17.26
C MET A 60 -5.29 4.88 18.78
N VAL A 61 -4.55 3.88 19.25
CA VAL A 61 -4.17 3.75 20.66
C VAL A 61 -2.65 3.81 20.76
N GLY A 62 -2.16 4.67 21.63
CA GLY A 62 -0.73 4.84 21.85
C GLY A 62 -0.29 6.28 21.63
N THR A 63 1.01 6.47 21.41
CA THR A 63 1.60 7.79 21.20
C THR A 63 2.16 7.92 19.79
N SER A 64 1.94 9.08 19.18
CA SER A 64 2.45 9.40 17.86
C SER A 64 2.89 10.86 17.85
N PRO A 65 4.08 11.18 18.36
CA PRO A 65 4.51 12.56 18.60
C PRO A 65 4.58 13.41 17.33
N ASN A 66 4.78 12.78 16.17
CA ASN A 66 4.86 13.50 14.88
C ASN A 66 3.59 13.31 14.03
N GLY A 67 2.51 12.83 14.64
CA GLY A 67 1.31 12.46 13.91
C GLY A 67 1.45 11.12 13.20
N TRP A 68 0.36 10.66 12.62
CA TRP A 68 0.33 9.38 11.91
C TRP A 68 -0.42 9.56 10.60
N PRO A 69 0.32 9.71 9.49
CA PRO A 69 -0.29 10.05 8.19
C PRO A 69 -0.98 8.88 7.49
N TRP A 70 -0.71 7.63 7.92
CA TRP A 70 -1.13 6.44 7.20
C TRP A 70 -2.54 6.03 7.57
N THR A 71 -3.30 5.53 6.60
CA THR A 71 -4.71 5.17 6.79
C THR A 71 -5.01 3.71 6.43
N PHE A 72 -4.16 3.06 5.66
CA PHE A 72 -4.33 1.63 5.37
C PHE A 72 -2.99 0.95 5.16
N TYR A 73 -3.00 -0.38 5.30
CA TYR A 73 -1.76 -1.17 5.27
C TYR A 73 -1.98 -2.48 4.56
N ILE A 74 -0.95 -2.93 3.83
CA ILE A 74 -0.90 -4.27 3.26
C ILE A 74 0.41 -4.89 3.71
N LEU A 75 0.33 -6.01 4.42
CA LEU A 75 1.51 -6.80 4.78
C LEU A 75 1.62 -7.95 3.79
N ALA A 76 2.76 -8.05 3.12
CA ALA A 76 2.96 -9.05 2.08
C ALA A 76 4.38 -9.60 2.07
N ASP A 77 4.53 -10.81 1.55
CA ASP A 77 5.82 -11.33 1.15
C ASP A 77 5.99 -11.13 -0.35
N VAL A 78 7.13 -10.61 -0.75
CA VAL A 78 7.46 -10.35 -2.15
C VAL A 78 8.78 -11.01 -2.50
N PRO A 79 8.99 -11.42 -3.78
CA PRO A 79 10.19 -12.15 -4.14
C PRO A 79 11.47 -11.30 -4.12
N CYS A 80 11.36 -10.00 -4.34
CA CYS A 80 12.53 -9.11 -4.43
C CYS A 80 12.11 -7.65 -4.32
N ARG A 81 13.11 -6.77 -4.19
CA ARG A 81 12.87 -5.32 -4.10
C ARG A 81 12.16 -4.76 -5.33
N ALA A 82 12.47 -5.29 -6.51
CA ALA A 82 11.83 -4.81 -7.75
C ALA A 82 10.32 -4.98 -7.71
N THR A 83 9.82 -6.04 -7.06
CA THR A 83 8.38 -6.25 -6.88
C THR A 83 7.78 -5.19 -5.97
N ALA A 84 8.46 -4.83 -4.88
CA ALA A 84 7.99 -3.76 -4.00
C ALA A 84 7.93 -2.41 -4.75
N VAL A 85 8.95 -2.13 -5.58
CA VAL A 85 8.96 -0.93 -6.42
C VAL A 85 7.81 -0.96 -7.42
N ALA A 86 7.57 -2.10 -8.05
CA ALA A 86 6.46 -2.26 -8.99
C ALA A 86 5.10 -2.01 -8.32
N ALA A 87 4.92 -2.47 -7.10
CA ALA A 87 3.71 -2.22 -6.32
C ALA A 87 3.51 -0.71 -6.09
N CYS A 88 4.56 -0.02 -5.67
CA CYS A 88 4.49 1.43 -5.46
C CYS A 88 4.25 2.19 -6.77
N ASN A 89 4.79 1.70 -7.89
CA ASN A 89 4.60 2.33 -9.20
C ASN A 89 3.16 2.26 -9.69
N LEU A 90 2.32 1.37 -9.17
CA LEU A 90 0.91 1.36 -9.51
C LEU A 90 0.23 2.69 -9.16
N PHE A 91 0.66 3.33 -8.09
CA PHE A 91 0.14 4.64 -7.69
C PHE A 91 0.46 5.72 -8.72
N ARG A 92 1.55 5.55 -9.47
CA ARG A 92 1.98 6.50 -10.51
C ARG A 92 1.32 6.25 -11.85
N THR A 93 0.93 5.02 -12.14
CA THR A 93 0.51 4.61 -13.48
C THR A 93 -1.00 4.48 -13.63
N ILE A 94 -1.72 4.22 -12.54
CA ILE A 94 -3.18 4.10 -12.60
C ILE A 94 -3.77 5.48 -12.84
N GLU A 95 -4.55 5.60 -13.92
CA GLU A 95 -5.10 6.86 -14.37
C GLU A 95 -6.48 7.14 -13.76
N ILE A 96 -6.70 8.41 -13.44
CA ILE A 96 -8.00 8.93 -13.01
C ILE A 96 -8.23 10.21 -13.84
N GLY A 97 -8.88 10.07 -15.01
CA GLY A 97 -9.00 11.17 -15.95
C GLY A 97 -7.63 11.67 -16.40
N GLU A 98 -7.34 12.94 -16.17
CA GLU A 98 -6.06 13.57 -16.51
C GLU A 98 -4.99 13.40 -15.43
N HIS A 99 -5.35 12.77 -14.33
CA HIS A 99 -4.49 12.62 -13.16
C HIS A 99 -4.10 11.16 -12.95
N ARG A 100 -3.23 10.95 -11.96
CA ARG A 100 -2.81 9.62 -11.53
C ARG A 100 -3.23 9.41 -10.08
N LEU A 101 -3.32 8.14 -9.66
CA LEU A 101 -3.73 7.80 -8.31
C LEU A 101 -2.87 8.49 -7.24
N TRP A 102 -1.59 8.68 -7.48
CA TRP A 102 -0.67 9.30 -6.52
C TRP A 102 -1.01 10.76 -6.19
N LYS A 103 -1.87 11.40 -6.96
CA LYS A 103 -2.37 12.74 -6.62
C LYS A 103 -3.25 12.69 -5.36
N TYR A 104 -3.90 11.57 -5.13
CA TYR A 104 -4.91 11.43 -4.07
C TYR A 104 -4.47 10.52 -2.94
N ILE A 105 -3.55 9.58 -3.22
CA ILE A 105 -3.10 8.58 -2.25
C ILE A 105 -1.58 8.46 -2.35
N ARG A 106 -0.90 8.62 -1.23
CA ARG A 106 0.54 8.39 -1.18
C ARG A 106 0.83 7.01 -0.61
N VAL A 107 2.00 6.48 -0.93
CA VAL A 107 2.42 5.16 -0.49
C VAL A 107 3.85 5.22 0.03
N GLU A 108 4.13 4.39 1.01
CA GLU A 108 5.47 4.10 1.49
C GLU A 108 5.58 2.60 1.68
N ALA A 109 6.70 2.01 1.29
CA ALA A 109 6.96 0.60 1.50
C ALA A 109 8.09 0.44 2.53
N ARG A 110 7.82 -0.32 3.58
CA ARG A 110 8.81 -0.70 4.58
C ARG A 110 9.25 -2.11 4.25
N ILE A 111 10.52 -2.28 3.89
CA ILE A 111 11.04 -3.55 3.43
C ILE A 111 11.93 -4.16 4.51
N GLY A 112 11.65 -5.38 4.87
CA GLY A 112 12.40 -6.07 5.90
C GLY A 112 12.25 -7.58 5.78
N ARG A 113 12.22 -8.23 6.90
CA ARG A 113 12.06 -9.69 7.01
C ARG A 113 11.12 -9.99 8.16
N GLU A 114 10.70 -11.24 8.24
CA GLU A 114 9.86 -11.68 9.35
C GLU A 114 10.51 -11.35 10.68
N LEU A 115 9.72 -10.78 11.58
CA LEU A 115 10.12 -10.57 12.97
C LEU A 115 9.75 -11.84 13.75
N VAL A 116 10.76 -12.53 14.26
CA VAL A 116 10.55 -13.76 15.02
C VAL A 116 10.14 -13.39 16.44
N ILE A 117 8.97 -13.88 16.85
CA ILE A 117 8.48 -13.70 18.21
C ILE A 117 8.86 -14.95 18.99
N PRO A 118 9.66 -14.84 20.06
CA PRO A 118 10.09 -16.00 20.85
C PRO A 118 8.89 -16.75 21.46
N ALA A 119 9.06 -18.05 21.63
CA ALA A 119 8.07 -18.89 22.29
C ALA A 119 7.90 -18.52 23.76
#